data_f716b8042c6492a66fd2d50cabcb577f
#
_entry.id   f716b8042c6492a66fd2d50cabcb577f
#
_cell.length_a   1.000
_cell.length_b   1.000
_cell.length_c   1.000
_cell.angle_alpha   90.00
_cell.angle_beta   90.00
_cell.angle_gamma   90.00
#
_symmetry.space_group_name_H-M   'P 1'
#
loop_
_entity.id
_entity.type
_entity.pdbx_description
1 polymer ?
#
loop_
_entity_poly.entity_id
_entity_poly.type
_entity_poly.pdbx_seq_one_letter_code
_entity_poly.pdbx_strand_id
1 'polypeptide(L)'
;MRFDPARNSHSRLADGTPGRRRRYMKKILLVSFWLVLSIQASCSEEHRQPQSSDISLEGAGSLTIIFEDGADTGFSDDEKQLITDLVTHAEQDVRALLHTLPDAIEVTAIVIDRNVDIVGGVTGRADAPGKVLIEFSSAFPGGISAAAKGALSSTIFHEFHHLARGWTIQGNKFGAGIPIAAVNEGLATVFAEEYTGVYFEAAYSYPQNAAEWLQEILALPVDADYSTWMMGEHPDGRNSIGYRVGRYIVHQAIANSGKSILELSGLAPNEILRLAEKGSGKMVG
;
A
#
# COMPACT_ATOMS: atom_id res chain seq x y z
N MET A 1 -0.80 -63.37 23.74
CA MET A 1 -2.22 -63.72 23.43
C MET A 1 -2.60 -62.92 22.21
N ARG A 2 -2.44 -63.40 21.04
CA ARG A 2 -3.28 -64.08 20.02
C ARG A 2 -4.76 -63.85 20.25
N PHE A 3 -5.39 -63.08 19.31
CA PHE A 3 -6.45 -63.55 18.42
C PHE A 3 -6.87 -62.45 17.44
N ASP A 4 -6.67 -62.68 16.17
CA ASP A 4 -7.39 -62.29 14.97
C ASP A 4 -8.39 -63.44 14.70
N PRO A 5 -9.32 -63.47 13.73
CA PRO A 5 -9.78 -62.52 12.71
C PRO A 5 -11.29 -62.63 12.32
N ALA A 6 -11.70 -61.81 11.35
CA ALA A 6 -12.48 -62.16 10.16
C ALA A 6 -14.03 -62.13 10.11
N ARG A 7 -14.45 -61.57 8.96
CA ARG A 7 -15.61 -61.84 8.08
C ARG A 7 -16.98 -61.21 8.42
N ASN A 8 -17.58 -60.46 7.52
CA ASN A 8 -18.22 -60.79 6.25
C ASN A 8 -18.83 -59.52 5.61
N SER A 9 -18.49 -59.18 4.41
CA SER A 9 -19.24 -59.31 3.14
C SER A 9 -20.78 -59.17 3.21
N HIS A 10 -21.33 -58.17 2.50
CA HIS A 10 -22.22 -58.26 1.34
C HIS A 10 -22.68 -56.89 0.82
N SER A 11 -22.28 -56.63 -0.39
CA SER A 11 -22.98 -56.07 -1.53
C SER A 11 -24.42 -55.56 -1.39
N ARG A 12 -24.72 -54.38 -1.90
CA ARG A 12 -25.72 -54.17 -2.97
C ARG A 12 -25.60 -52.81 -3.65
N LEU A 13 -25.67 -52.91 -4.93
CA LEU A 13 -25.74 -51.91 -5.97
C LEU A 13 -27.06 -51.13 -5.93
N ALA A 14 -27.01 -50.00 -6.65
CA ALA A 14 -28.06 -49.20 -7.28
C ALA A 14 -28.41 -47.93 -6.46
N ASP A 15 -28.53 -46.73 -6.96
CA ASP A 15 -28.92 -46.26 -8.27
C ASP A 15 -28.62 -44.76 -8.37
N GLY A 16 -28.36 -44.27 -9.54
CA GLY A 16 -27.94 -42.91 -9.83
C GLY A 16 -29.06 -41.89 -9.76
N THR A 17 -28.65 -40.69 -9.49
CA THR A 17 -29.23 -39.48 -10.09
C THR A 17 -28.19 -38.35 -10.12
N PRO A 18 -28.07 -37.56 -11.18
CA PRO A 18 -27.05 -36.53 -11.32
C PRO A 18 -27.50 -35.24 -10.64
N GLY A 19 -26.97 -34.98 -9.46
CA GLY A 19 -27.16 -33.73 -8.73
C GLY A 19 -26.36 -32.58 -9.33
N ARG A 20 -27.07 -31.62 -9.84
CA ARG A 20 -26.73 -30.26 -10.25
C ARG A 20 -25.37 -29.77 -9.76
N ARG A 21 -24.40 -29.65 -10.67
CA ARG A 21 -23.21 -28.81 -10.52
C ARG A 21 -23.67 -27.34 -10.48
N ARG A 22 -23.69 -26.73 -9.30
CA ARG A 22 -23.71 -25.28 -9.16
C ARG A 22 -22.37 -24.76 -9.67
N ARG A 23 -22.37 -24.16 -10.84
CA ARG A 23 -21.28 -23.33 -11.34
C ARG A 23 -21.23 -22.07 -10.47
N TYR A 24 -20.27 -21.97 -9.59
CA TYR A 24 -19.86 -20.70 -9.03
C TYR A 24 -19.18 -19.92 -10.14
N MET A 25 -19.89 -18.94 -10.67
CA MET A 25 -19.31 -17.92 -11.53
C MET A 25 -18.40 -17.06 -10.67
N LYS A 26 -17.08 -17.25 -10.83
CA LYS A 26 -16.07 -16.29 -10.37
C LYS A 26 -16.30 -15.00 -11.15
N LYS A 27 -16.78 -13.97 -10.47
CA LYS A 27 -16.77 -12.60 -10.98
C LYS A 27 -15.31 -12.13 -10.92
N ILE A 28 -14.64 -12.21 -12.05
CA ILE A 28 -13.37 -11.55 -12.28
C ILE A 28 -13.70 -10.07 -12.42
N LEU A 29 -13.29 -9.26 -11.44
CA LEU A 29 -13.32 -7.80 -11.54
C LEU A 29 -12.13 -7.38 -12.42
N LEU A 30 -12.41 -7.20 -13.71
CA LEU A 30 -11.50 -6.55 -14.65
C LEU A 30 -11.47 -5.05 -14.30
N VAL A 31 -10.35 -4.58 -13.80
CA VAL A 31 -10.01 -3.16 -13.74
C VAL A 31 -9.73 -2.72 -15.17
N SER A 32 -10.73 -2.14 -15.80
CA SER A 32 -10.65 -1.64 -17.17
C SER A 32 -9.92 -0.31 -17.20
N PHE A 33 -8.81 -0.30 -17.93
CA PHE A 33 -8.11 0.89 -18.41
C PHE A 33 -9.05 1.61 -19.40
N TRP A 34 -9.56 2.80 -19.04
CA TRP A 34 -10.39 3.59 -19.94
C TRP A 34 -9.56 4.63 -20.68
N LEU A 35 -9.43 4.35 -21.96
CA LEU A 35 -9.00 5.33 -22.95
C LEU A 35 -10.24 6.18 -23.32
N VAL A 36 -10.20 7.48 -23.08
CA VAL A 36 -11.28 8.40 -23.39
C VAL A 36 -11.20 8.77 -24.87
N LEU A 37 -12.21 8.36 -25.62
CA LEU A 37 -12.51 8.94 -26.93
C LEU A 37 -13.80 9.75 -26.81
N SER A 38 -13.70 11.05 -27.08
CA SER A 38 -14.77 12.04 -27.01
C SER A 38 -15.79 11.86 -28.12
N ILE A 39 -17.08 11.75 -27.77
CA ILE A 39 -18.18 12.03 -28.68
C ILE A 39 -19.12 13.02 -28.00
N GLN A 40 -19.28 14.20 -28.61
CA GLN A 40 -20.23 15.22 -28.18
C GLN A 40 -21.66 14.78 -28.53
N ALA A 41 -22.54 14.76 -27.54
CA ALA A 41 -23.98 14.87 -27.76
C ALA A 41 -24.55 15.79 -26.67
N SER A 42 -25.10 16.90 -27.15
CA SER A 42 -25.75 17.95 -26.36
C SER A 42 -27.06 17.41 -25.80
N CYS A 43 -27.17 17.37 -24.46
CA CYS A 43 -28.44 17.39 -23.74
C CYS A 43 -28.19 18.09 -22.41
N SER A 44 -28.88 19.20 -22.21
CA SER A 44 -28.84 20.01 -21.00
C SER A 44 -29.58 19.25 -19.88
N GLU A 45 -28.82 18.58 -19.04
CA GLU A 45 -29.20 18.24 -17.68
C GLU A 45 -28.22 18.96 -16.73
N GLU A 46 -28.81 19.70 -15.82
CA GLU A 46 -28.12 20.49 -14.81
C GLU A 46 -27.34 19.54 -13.90
N HIS A 47 -26.11 19.18 -14.30
CA HIS A 47 -25.21 18.38 -13.51
C HIS A 47 -24.67 19.27 -12.38
N ARG A 48 -25.13 19.01 -11.15
CA ARG A 48 -24.47 19.52 -9.95
C ARG A 48 -23.03 19.01 -9.98
N GLN A 49 -22.09 19.88 -10.31
CA GLN A 49 -20.67 19.57 -10.14
C GLN A 49 -20.40 19.25 -8.65
N PRO A 50 -19.57 18.23 -8.35
CA PRO A 50 -19.10 18.02 -6.98
C PRO A 50 -18.41 19.30 -6.50
N GLN A 51 -18.82 19.80 -5.33
CA GLN A 51 -18.16 20.92 -4.70
C GLN A 51 -16.82 20.44 -4.16
N SER A 52 -15.72 20.89 -4.78
CA SER A 52 -14.39 20.80 -4.18
C SER A 52 -14.19 22.01 -3.27
N SER A 53 -13.72 21.77 -2.06
CA SER A 53 -13.24 22.84 -1.18
C SER A 53 -11.72 22.76 -1.12
N ASP A 54 -11.07 23.76 -1.71
CA ASP A 54 -9.62 23.85 -1.75
C ASP A 54 -9.12 24.68 -0.56
N ILE A 55 -8.22 24.13 0.24
CA ILE A 55 -7.53 24.85 1.31
C ILE A 55 -6.07 24.99 0.88
N SER A 56 -5.61 26.23 0.65
CA SER A 56 -4.22 26.54 0.32
C SER A 56 -3.54 27.21 1.52
N LEU A 57 -2.40 26.69 1.92
CA LEU A 57 -1.58 27.21 3.00
C LEU A 57 -0.28 27.76 2.41
N GLU A 58 -0.03 29.06 2.61
CA GLU A 58 1.20 29.72 2.16
C GLU A 58 2.29 29.58 3.24
N GLY A 59 3.36 28.86 2.91
CA GLY A 59 4.57 28.63 3.72
C GLY A 59 5.78 28.39 2.82
N ALA A 60 6.91 27.94 3.34
CA ALA A 60 8.12 27.66 2.56
C ALA A 60 7.94 26.57 1.47
N GLY A 61 6.79 25.90 1.42
CA GLY A 61 6.25 25.07 0.34
C GLY A 61 4.77 25.40 0.16
N SER A 62 4.16 25.09 -0.99
CA SER A 62 2.71 25.21 -1.17
C SER A 62 2.05 23.83 -0.98
N LEU A 63 1.25 23.70 0.07
CA LEU A 63 0.42 22.53 0.32
C LEU A 63 -1.03 22.88 -0.03
N THR A 64 -1.63 22.09 -0.93
CA THR A 64 -3.05 22.18 -1.27
C THR A 64 -3.74 20.89 -0.87
N ILE A 65 -4.85 20.98 -0.14
CA ILE A 65 -5.65 19.82 0.25
C ILE A 65 -7.02 19.95 -0.42
N ILE A 66 -7.37 18.94 -1.22
CA ILE A 66 -8.62 18.87 -1.97
C ILE A 66 -9.46 17.77 -1.34
N PHE A 67 -10.70 18.10 -0.97
CA PHE A 67 -11.67 17.12 -0.49
C PHE A 67 -12.66 16.83 -1.61
N GLU A 68 -12.66 15.60 -2.11
CA GLU A 68 -13.62 15.15 -3.10
C GLU A 68 -14.76 14.40 -2.40
N ASP A 69 -15.95 14.96 -2.44
CA ASP A 69 -17.16 14.35 -1.91
C ASP A 69 -17.77 13.44 -2.99
N GLY A 70 -18.07 12.18 -2.62
CA GLY A 70 -18.89 11.29 -3.45
C GLY A 70 -20.37 11.69 -3.42
N ALA A 71 -21.19 11.05 -4.26
CA ALA A 71 -22.62 11.40 -4.36
C ALA A 71 -23.38 11.19 -3.04
N ASP A 72 -22.97 10.24 -2.22
CA ASP A 72 -23.64 9.85 -0.96
C ASP A 72 -22.69 9.84 0.25
N THR A 73 -21.38 10.17 0.06
CA THR A 73 -20.36 10.12 1.10
C THR A 73 -19.46 11.34 0.97
N GLY A 74 -19.27 12.05 2.07
CA GLY A 74 -18.38 13.22 2.12
C GLY A 74 -17.81 13.38 3.52
N PHE A 75 -16.93 14.36 3.66
CA PHE A 75 -16.35 14.74 4.93
C PHE A 75 -17.18 15.82 5.60
N SER A 76 -17.43 15.69 6.89
CA SER A 76 -17.94 16.79 7.71
C SER A 76 -16.91 17.91 7.84
N ASP A 77 -17.33 19.12 8.22
CA ASP A 77 -16.41 20.25 8.44
C ASP A 77 -15.37 19.94 9.52
N ASP A 78 -15.75 19.25 10.60
CA ASP A 78 -14.84 18.82 11.67
C ASP A 78 -13.79 17.82 11.16
N GLU A 79 -14.18 16.90 10.27
CA GLU A 79 -13.26 15.97 9.66
C GLU A 79 -12.30 16.65 8.69
N LYS A 80 -12.79 17.58 7.87
CA LYS A 80 -11.95 18.38 6.99
C LYS A 80 -10.91 19.18 7.77
N GLN A 81 -11.31 19.82 8.87
CA GLN A 81 -10.37 20.53 9.74
C GLN A 81 -9.33 19.60 10.38
N LEU A 82 -9.77 18.46 10.96
CA LEU A 82 -8.88 17.48 11.54
C LEU A 82 -7.86 16.94 10.54
N ILE A 83 -8.31 16.58 9.34
CA ILE A 83 -7.45 16.07 8.27
C ILE A 83 -6.45 17.16 7.83
N THR A 84 -6.92 18.38 7.65
CA THR A 84 -6.07 19.53 7.29
C THR A 84 -4.97 19.74 8.31
N ASP A 85 -5.29 19.74 9.60
CA ASP A 85 -4.32 19.92 10.68
C ASP A 85 -3.27 18.81 10.68
N LEU A 86 -3.71 17.54 10.57
CA LEU A 86 -2.81 16.38 10.59
C LEU A 86 -1.88 16.36 9.36
N VAL A 87 -2.42 16.62 8.16
CA VAL A 87 -1.62 16.67 6.93
C VAL A 87 -0.61 17.80 6.97
N THR A 88 -1.02 19.00 7.46
CA THR A 88 -0.13 20.15 7.57
C THR A 88 1.04 19.90 8.53
N HIS A 89 0.77 19.32 9.71
CA HIS A 89 1.83 18.99 10.66
C HIS A 89 2.77 17.92 10.09
N ALA A 90 2.23 16.86 9.49
CA ALA A 90 3.03 15.80 8.89
C ALA A 90 3.89 16.33 7.72
N GLU A 91 3.38 17.26 6.91
CA GLU A 91 4.15 17.90 5.84
C GLU A 91 5.35 18.68 6.40
N GLN A 92 5.14 19.49 7.43
CA GLN A 92 6.21 20.25 8.07
C GLN A 92 7.31 19.33 8.63
N ASP A 93 6.91 18.26 9.30
CA ASP A 93 7.83 17.29 9.88
C ASP A 93 8.63 16.54 8.79
N VAL A 94 7.95 16.05 7.74
CA VAL A 94 8.63 15.34 6.63
C VAL A 94 9.56 16.29 5.89
N ARG A 95 9.16 17.54 5.65
CA ARG A 95 10.00 18.55 4.97
C ARG A 95 11.26 18.89 5.77
N ALA A 96 11.19 18.90 7.09
CA ALA A 96 12.35 19.07 7.94
C ALA A 96 13.34 17.88 7.84
N LEU A 97 12.85 16.68 7.58
CA LEU A 97 13.65 15.45 7.48
C LEU A 97 14.16 15.19 6.05
N LEU A 98 13.33 15.46 5.04
CA LEU A 98 13.60 15.14 3.63
C LEU A 98 13.58 16.41 2.77
N HIS A 99 14.73 17.06 2.65
CA HIS A 99 14.89 18.31 1.88
C HIS A 99 14.62 18.17 0.37
N THR A 100 14.45 16.94 -0.13
CA THR A 100 14.08 16.63 -1.51
C THR A 100 12.56 16.57 -1.73
N LEU A 101 11.76 16.82 -0.68
CA LEU A 101 10.31 16.89 -0.80
C LEU A 101 9.93 18.05 -1.75
N PRO A 102 9.04 17.85 -2.73
CA PRO A 102 8.64 18.88 -3.68
C PRO A 102 8.12 20.15 -2.99
N ASP A 103 8.43 21.33 -3.56
CA ASP A 103 7.95 22.61 -3.03
C ASP A 103 6.42 22.74 -3.10
N ALA A 104 5.80 22.20 -4.16
CA ALA A 104 4.35 22.18 -4.33
C ALA A 104 3.82 20.75 -4.15
N ILE A 105 2.88 20.58 -3.21
CA ILE A 105 2.22 19.31 -2.94
C ILE A 105 0.70 19.50 -2.97
N GLU A 106 0.04 18.61 -3.69
CA GLU A 106 -1.42 18.49 -3.75
C GLU A 106 -1.81 17.15 -3.11
N VAL A 107 -2.63 17.19 -2.08
CA VAL A 107 -3.21 16.03 -1.41
C VAL A 107 -4.71 15.99 -1.70
N THR A 108 -5.15 14.98 -2.43
CA THR A 108 -6.58 14.73 -2.65
C THR A 108 -7.07 13.71 -1.62
N ALA A 109 -8.07 14.08 -0.84
CA ALA A 109 -8.72 13.22 0.15
C ALA A 109 -10.07 12.74 -0.37
N ILE A 110 -10.32 11.44 -0.35
CA ILE A 110 -11.59 10.82 -0.77
C ILE A 110 -12.10 9.83 0.28
N VAL A 111 -13.41 9.63 0.30
CA VAL A 111 -14.05 8.58 1.12
C VAL A 111 -14.30 7.35 0.26
N ILE A 112 -13.94 6.19 0.77
CA ILE A 112 -14.16 4.88 0.13
C ILE A 112 -15.00 3.97 1.03
N ASP A 113 -15.73 3.01 0.45
CA ASP A 113 -16.54 2.05 1.19
C ASP A 113 -15.87 0.68 1.39
N ARG A 114 -14.61 0.52 0.95
CA ARG A 114 -13.84 -0.72 1.12
C ARG A 114 -13.14 -0.75 2.48
N ASN A 115 -13.03 -1.95 3.05
CA ASN A 115 -12.27 -2.17 4.28
C ASN A 115 -10.77 -2.09 4.01
N VAL A 116 -10.08 -1.23 4.77
CA VAL A 116 -8.62 -1.10 4.85
C VAL A 116 -8.13 -1.08 6.30
N ASP A 117 -8.84 -1.78 7.20
CA ASP A 117 -8.55 -1.82 8.64
C ASP A 117 -7.14 -2.30 8.95
N ILE A 118 -6.58 -3.16 8.09
CA ILE A 118 -5.22 -3.70 8.22
C ILE A 118 -4.15 -2.59 8.29
N VAL A 119 -4.45 -1.41 7.74
CA VAL A 119 -3.60 -0.20 7.78
C VAL A 119 -4.31 0.97 8.47
N GLY A 120 -5.20 0.67 9.41
CA GLY A 120 -5.83 1.68 10.28
C GLY A 120 -6.92 2.52 9.63
N GLY A 121 -7.52 2.06 8.53
CA GLY A 121 -8.65 2.74 7.88
C GLY A 121 -8.26 3.87 6.93
N VAL A 122 -6.96 4.14 6.74
CA VAL A 122 -6.44 5.12 5.79
C VAL A 122 -5.41 4.46 4.89
N THR A 123 -5.46 4.72 3.59
CA THR A 123 -4.44 4.30 2.64
C THR A 123 -4.10 5.45 1.70
N GLY A 124 -2.93 5.41 1.08
CA GLY A 124 -2.47 6.45 0.19
C GLY A 124 -1.81 5.91 -1.06
N ARG A 125 -1.50 6.83 -1.98
CA ARG A 125 -0.59 6.59 -3.08
C ARG A 125 -0.01 7.89 -3.63
N ALA A 126 1.25 7.88 -3.99
CA ALA A 126 1.91 8.96 -4.69
C ALA A 126 1.69 8.81 -6.21
N ASP A 127 0.70 9.51 -6.76
CA ASP A 127 0.29 9.36 -8.17
C ASP A 127 1.30 9.97 -9.14
N ALA A 128 1.81 11.16 -8.83
CA ALA A 128 2.77 11.89 -9.65
C ALA A 128 3.67 12.77 -8.78
N PRO A 129 4.75 13.35 -9.30
CA PRO A 129 5.55 14.32 -8.55
C PRO A 129 4.68 15.44 -7.96
N GLY A 130 4.68 15.55 -6.63
CA GLY A 130 3.87 16.49 -5.87
C GLY A 130 2.38 16.15 -5.75
N LYS A 131 1.92 14.96 -6.17
CA LYS A 131 0.50 14.58 -6.08
C LYS A 131 0.31 13.28 -5.30
N VAL A 132 -0.54 13.37 -4.27
CA VAL A 132 -0.90 12.25 -3.41
C VAL A 132 -2.41 12.11 -3.33
N LEU A 133 -2.91 10.89 -3.44
CA LEU A 133 -4.29 10.55 -3.10
C LEU A 133 -4.31 9.86 -1.74
N ILE A 134 -5.23 10.28 -0.87
CA ILE A 134 -5.50 9.65 0.43
C ILE A 134 -6.95 9.16 0.46
N GLU A 135 -7.13 7.90 0.78
CA GLU A 135 -8.42 7.23 0.85
C GLU A 135 -8.78 6.92 2.30
N PHE A 136 -9.97 7.32 2.74
CA PHE A 136 -10.50 7.06 4.07
C PHE A 136 -11.64 6.06 4.00
N SER A 137 -11.54 4.96 4.75
CA SER A 137 -12.60 3.96 4.83
C SER A 137 -13.77 4.46 5.68
N SER A 138 -14.95 4.59 5.09
CA SER A 138 -16.19 4.87 5.81
C SER A 138 -16.62 3.70 6.70
N ALA A 139 -16.13 2.49 6.41
CA ALA A 139 -16.42 1.28 7.17
C ALA A 139 -15.53 1.10 8.41
N PHE A 140 -14.50 1.95 8.60
CA PHE A 140 -13.56 1.82 9.72
C PHE A 140 -14.28 2.00 11.07
N PRO A 141 -13.99 1.17 12.07
CA PRO A 141 -14.58 1.30 13.41
C PRO A 141 -14.30 2.68 14.03
N GLY A 142 -15.34 3.45 14.32
CA GLY A 142 -15.23 4.83 14.80
C GLY A 142 -15.19 5.90 13.69
N GLY A 143 -15.33 5.49 12.42
CA GLY A 143 -15.47 6.38 11.27
C GLY A 143 -14.19 7.08 10.83
N ILE A 144 -14.32 8.04 9.93
CA ILE A 144 -13.22 8.79 9.30
C ILE A 144 -12.35 9.50 10.35
N SER A 145 -12.95 10.13 11.35
CA SER A 145 -12.20 10.81 12.42
C SER A 145 -11.30 9.87 13.21
N ALA A 146 -11.75 8.63 13.49
CA ALA A 146 -10.92 7.64 14.19
C ALA A 146 -9.79 7.13 13.31
N ALA A 147 -10.07 6.84 12.03
CA ALA A 147 -9.08 6.45 11.04
C ALA A 147 -8.01 7.54 10.87
N ALA A 148 -8.42 8.80 10.70
CA ALA A 148 -7.50 9.94 10.57
C ALA A 148 -6.57 10.07 11.78
N LYS A 149 -7.10 10.03 13.00
CA LYS A 149 -6.30 10.13 14.23
C LYS A 149 -5.31 8.97 14.39
N GLY A 150 -5.71 7.77 13.95
CA GLY A 150 -4.92 6.55 14.14
C GLY A 150 -3.85 6.31 13.07
N ALA A 151 -4.09 6.73 11.82
CA ALA A 151 -3.28 6.30 10.69
C ALA A 151 -2.80 7.41 9.76
N LEU A 152 -3.50 8.56 9.67
CA LEU A 152 -3.22 9.55 8.62
C LEU A 152 -1.79 10.08 8.65
N SER A 153 -1.25 10.43 9.82
CA SER A 153 0.14 10.93 9.91
C SER A 153 1.13 9.91 9.36
N SER A 154 0.98 8.63 9.71
CA SER A 154 1.83 7.55 9.18
C SER A 154 1.68 7.40 7.67
N THR A 155 0.46 7.47 7.15
CA THR A 155 0.20 7.41 5.70
C THR A 155 0.85 8.60 4.98
N ILE A 156 0.74 9.83 5.51
CA ILE A 156 1.39 11.01 4.92
C ILE A 156 2.92 10.87 4.93
N PHE A 157 3.52 10.41 6.03
CA PHE A 157 4.96 10.16 6.07
C PHE A 157 5.39 9.16 5.00
N HIS A 158 4.63 8.09 4.82
CA HIS A 158 4.87 7.07 3.78
C HIS A 158 4.80 7.67 2.37
N GLU A 159 3.71 8.33 2.02
CA GLU A 159 3.50 8.88 0.67
C GLU A 159 4.45 10.04 0.36
N PHE A 160 4.73 10.90 1.33
CA PHE A 160 5.67 12.01 1.14
C PHE A 160 7.12 11.52 1.03
N HIS A 161 7.45 10.41 1.66
CA HIS A 161 8.73 9.74 1.42
C HIS A 161 8.83 9.30 -0.05
N HIS A 162 7.76 8.76 -0.64
CA HIS A 162 7.73 8.44 -2.07
C HIS A 162 7.93 9.68 -2.95
N LEU A 163 7.25 10.80 -2.63
CA LEU A 163 7.46 12.05 -3.34
C LEU A 163 8.91 12.52 -3.28
N ALA A 164 9.50 12.53 -2.08
CA ALA A 164 10.87 12.97 -1.86
C ALA A 164 11.90 12.11 -2.61
N ARG A 165 11.64 10.80 -2.72
CA ARG A 165 12.50 9.88 -3.48
C ARG A 165 12.26 9.93 -5.00
N GLY A 166 11.11 10.42 -5.45
CA GLY A 166 10.68 10.31 -6.85
C GLY A 166 10.26 8.88 -7.21
N TRP A 167 9.64 8.18 -6.27
CA TRP A 167 8.96 6.90 -6.45
C TRP A 167 7.45 7.18 -6.52
N THR A 168 6.95 7.51 -7.71
CA THR A 168 5.55 7.83 -7.97
C THR A 168 5.05 6.99 -9.14
N ILE A 169 3.74 6.77 -9.24
CA ILE A 169 3.15 6.00 -10.36
C ILE A 169 3.55 6.61 -11.69
N GLN A 170 3.44 7.95 -11.79
CA GLN A 170 3.89 8.71 -12.96
C GLN A 170 5.19 9.44 -12.58
N GLY A 171 6.30 9.13 -13.26
CA GLY A 171 7.58 9.79 -12.99
C GLY A 171 8.54 9.02 -12.07
N ASN A 172 8.37 7.71 -11.96
CA ASN A 172 9.27 6.82 -11.24
C ASN A 172 10.71 6.92 -11.77
N LYS A 173 11.66 7.27 -10.89
CA LYS A 173 13.07 7.44 -11.22
C LYS A 173 13.87 6.14 -11.22
N PHE A 174 13.34 5.04 -10.69
CA PHE A 174 14.11 3.83 -10.40
C PHE A 174 13.84 2.67 -11.36
N GLY A 175 12.84 2.82 -12.24
CA GLY A 175 12.44 1.77 -13.17
C GLY A 175 11.44 0.77 -12.58
N ALA A 176 11.18 -0.29 -13.34
CA ALA A 176 10.21 -1.33 -12.99
C ALA A 176 10.86 -2.51 -12.27
N GLY A 177 10.04 -3.37 -11.70
CA GLY A 177 10.39 -4.64 -11.08
C GLY A 177 10.04 -4.72 -9.60
N ILE A 178 9.63 -5.90 -9.18
CA ILE A 178 9.19 -6.15 -7.79
C ILE A 178 10.30 -5.87 -6.76
N PRO A 179 11.59 -6.24 -7.00
CA PRO A 179 12.64 -5.90 -6.04
C PRO A 179 12.81 -4.39 -5.81
N ILE A 180 12.68 -3.59 -6.88
CA ILE A 180 12.77 -2.13 -6.81
C ILE A 180 11.58 -1.55 -6.04
N ALA A 181 10.39 -2.04 -6.34
CA ALA A 181 9.17 -1.66 -5.63
C ALA A 181 9.27 -2.01 -4.15
N ALA A 182 9.65 -3.24 -3.80
CA ALA A 182 9.79 -3.69 -2.42
C ALA A 182 10.75 -2.81 -1.61
N VAL A 183 11.89 -2.41 -2.19
CA VAL A 183 12.83 -1.50 -1.51
C VAL A 183 12.19 -0.14 -1.24
N ASN A 184 11.51 0.46 -2.23
CA ASN A 184 10.92 1.79 -2.07
C ASN A 184 9.76 1.79 -1.07
N GLU A 185 8.90 0.77 -1.11
CA GLU A 185 7.81 0.58 -0.15
C GLU A 185 8.36 0.28 1.26
N GLY A 186 9.40 -0.54 1.35
CA GLY A 186 10.06 -0.84 2.62
C GLY A 186 10.68 0.40 3.27
N LEU A 187 11.34 1.26 2.48
CA LEU A 187 11.89 2.51 2.98
C LEU A 187 10.80 3.45 3.50
N ALA A 188 9.73 3.63 2.74
CA ALA A 188 8.61 4.48 3.14
C ALA A 188 7.93 3.94 4.41
N THR A 189 7.75 2.62 4.49
CA THR A 189 7.18 1.95 5.68
C THR A 189 8.06 2.18 6.92
N VAL A 190 9.36 1.87 6.84
CA VAL A 190 10.28 2.02 7.99
C VAL A 190 10.45 3.49 8.38
N PHE A 191 10.49 4.41 7.40
CA PHE A 191 10.52 5.85 7.66
C PHE A 191 9.27 6.30 8.43
N ALA A 192 8.08 5.91 7.98
CA ALA A 192 6.84 6.25 8.66
C ALA A 192 6.78 5.66 10.08
N GLU A 193 7.19 4.40 10.27
CA GLU A 193 7.26 3.75 11.59
C GLU A 193 8.21 4.47 12.54
N GLU A 194 9.41 4.85 12.10
CA GLU A 194 10.43 5.48 12.93
C GLU A 194 10.01 6.86 13.44
N TYR A 195 9.35 7.66 12.56
CA TYR A 195 9.03 9.04 12.90
C TYR A 195 7.62 9.27 13.46
N THR A 196 6.69 8.34 13.23
CA THR A 196 5.33 8.45 13.79
C THR A 196 5.06 7.53 14.96
N GLY A 197 5.87 6.48 15.14
CA GLY A 197 5.62 5.43 16.12
C GLY A 197 4.42 4.53 15.78
N VAL A 198 3.81 4.68 14.62
CA VAL A 198 2.66 3.88 14.18
C VAL A 198 3.17 2.65 13.43
N TYR A 199 2.77 1.46 13.87
CA TYR A 199 3.14 0.20 13.26
C TYR A 199 1.92 -0.68 13.00
N PHE A 200 1.73 -1.09 11.75
CA PHE A 200 0.66 -1.99 11.33
C PHE A 200 1.20 -3.43 11.21
N GLU A 201 1.24 -4.14 12.34
CA GLU A 201 1.82 -5.49 12.43
C GLU A 201 1.22 -6.46 11.41
N ALA A 202 -0.11 -6.48 11.29
CA ALA A 202 -0.81 -7.38 10.37
C ALA A 202 -0.45 -7.14 8.91
N ALA A 203 -0.16 -5.89 8.52
CA ALA A 203 0.22 -5.53 7.16
C ALA A 203 1.71 -5.78 6.87
N TYR A 204 2.60 -5.41 7.81
CA TYR A 204 4.02 -5.24 7.50
C TYR A 204 4.99 -6.15 8.26
N SER A 205 4.53 -6.95 9.26
CA SER A 205 5.43 -7.89 9.88
C SER A 205 5.88 -8.96 8.89
N TYR A 206 7.16 -9.22 8.84
CA TYR A 206 7.73 -10.25 7.98
C TYR A 206 7.99 -11.54 8.74
N PRO A 207 7.87 -12.73 8.07
CA PRO A 207 8.07 -14.03 8.70
C PRO A 207 9.55 -14.30 8.96
N GLN A 208 9.84 -15.35 9.75
CA GLN A 208 11.22 -15.76 10.03
C GLN A 208 12.01 -16.15 8.78
N ASN A 209 11.33 -16.67 7.75
CA ASN A 209 11.93 -17.04 6.47
C ASN A 209 11.84 -15.91 5.42
N ALA A 210 11.78 -14.63 5.83
CA ALA A 210 11.75 -13.50 4.91
C ALA A 210 12.95 -13.45 3.95
N ALA A 211 14.09 -14.02 4.35
CA ALA A 211 15.25 -14.15 3.48
C ALA A 211 14.98 -15.06 2.25
N GLU A 212 14.18 -16.10 2.40
CA GLU A 212 13.76 -16.95 1.28
C GLU A 212 12.82 -16.18 0.34
N TRP A 213 11.87 -15.43 0.90
CA TRP A 213 10.98 -14.55 0.13
C TRP A 213 11.77 -13.47 -0.65
N LEU A 214 12.84 -12.94 -0.05
CA LEU A 214 13.74 -12.02 -0.75
C LEU A 214 14.38 -12.70 -1.97
N GLN A 215 14.92 -13.89 -1.85
CA GLN A 215 15.52 -14.62 -2.99
C GLN A 215 14.48 -14.89 -4.08
N GLU A 216 13.24 -15.20 -3.69
CA GLU A 216 12.13 -15.42 -4.62
C GLU A 216 11.82 -14.15 -5.42
N ILE A 217 11.66 -12.98 -4.78
CA ILE A 217 11.37 -11.74 -5.51
C ILE A 217 12.56 -11.25 -6.35
N LEU A 218 13.80 -11.53 -5.95
CA LEU A 218 14.99 -11.20 -6.74
C LEU A 218 15.09 -12.01 -8.04
N ALA A 219 14.50 -13.21 -8.07
CA ALA A 219 14.47 -14.07 -9.25
C ALA A 219 13.31 -13.74 -10.22
N LEU A 220 12.42 -12.83 -9.88
CA LEU A 220 11.26 -12.49 -10.70
C LEU A 220 11.66 -11.73 -11.98
N PRO A 221 10.95 -11.96 -13.09
CA PRO A 221 11.09 -11.13 -14.26
C PRO A 221 10.65 -9.68 -13.98
N VAL A 222 11.14 -8.74 -14.76
CA VAL A 222 10.87 -7.30 -14.56
C VAL A 222 9.40 -6.93 -14.69
N ASP A 223 8.66 -7.71 -15.46
CA ASP A 223 7.21 -7.58 -15.75
C ASP A 223 6.33 -8.49 -14.89
N ALA A 224 6.86 -9.04 -13.77
CA ALA A 224 6.06 -9.80 -12.83
C ALA A 224 4.86 -8.99 -12.33
N ASP A 225 3.72 -9.66 -12.13
CA ASP A 225 2.47 -8.99 -11.75
C ASP A 225 2.59 -8.26 -10.40
N TYR A 226 2.49 -6.93 -10.46
CA TYR A 226 2.65 -6.07 -9.30
C TYR A 226 1.59 -6.33 -8.22
N SER A 227 0.35 -6.54 -8.63
CA SER A 227 -0.75 -6.71 -7.67
C SER A 227 -0.61 -7.99 -6.86
N THR A 228 -0.19 -9.07 -7.50
CA THR A 228 0.05 -10.37 -6.85
C THR A 228 1.22 -10.32 -5.87
N TRP A 229 2.32 -9.67 -6.27
CA TRP A 229 3.55 -9.71 -5.47
C TRP A 229 3.64 -8.60 -4.42
N MET A 230 3.07 -7.43 -4.67
CA MET A 230 3.19 -6.31 -3.73
C MET A 230 2.07 -6.28 -2.70
N MET A 231 0.82 -6.13 -3.12
CA MET A 231 -0.31 -5.80 -2.22
C MET A 231 -1.33 -6.93 -2.09
N GLY A 232 -1.44 -7.79 -3.11
CA GLY A 232 -2.50 -8.77 -3.22
C GLY A 232 -2.27 -10.05 -2.44
N GLU A 233 -3.21 -10.97 -2.59
CA GLU A 233 -3.09 -12.34 -2.15
C GLU A 233 -2.40 -13.17 -3.24
N HIS A 234 -1.26 -13.72 -2.91
CA HIS A 234 -0.51 -14.62 -3.78
C HIS A 234 -1.24 -15.97 -3.86
N PRO A 235 -1.18 -16.71 -5.00
CA PRO A 235 -1.87 -18.00 -5.16
C PRO A 235 -1.55 -19.07 -4.11
N ASP A 236 -0.45 -18.95 -3.40
CA ASP A 236 -0.05 -19.84 -2.30
C ASP A 236 -0.58 -19.41 -0.92
N GLY A 237 -1.40 -18.36 -0.85
CA GLY A 237 -2.02 -17.84 0.37
C GLY A 237 -1.19 -16.79 1.13
N ARG A 238 0.01 -16.46 0.66
CA ARG A 238 0.77 -15.31 1.20
C ARG A 238 0.14 -13.99 0.75
N ASN A 239 0.30 -12.94 1.55
CA ASN A 239 -0.19 -11.61 1.19
C ASN A 239 0.88 -10.54 1.45
N SER A 240 0.77 -9.42 0.75
CA SER A 240 1.65 -8.25 0.93
C SER A 240 3.14 -8.61 0.91
N ILE A 241 3.52 -9.56 0.05
CA ILE A 241 4.89 -10.12 0.02
C ILE A 241 5.91 -9.00 -0.14
N GLY A 242 5.71 -8.10 -1.10
CA GLY A 242 6.64 -7.02 -1.42
C GLY A 242 6.82 -6.04 -0.27
N TYR A 243 5.75 -5.64 0.43
CA TYR A 243 5.82 -4.77 1.60
C TYR A 243 6.59 -5.43 2.75
N ARG A 244 6.26 -6.70 3.07
CA ARG A 244 6.92 -7.46 4.14
C ARG A 244 8.40 -7.67 3.86
N VAL A 245 8.73 -8.08 2.64
CA VAL A 245 10.13 -8.25 2.21
C VAL A 245 10.85 -6.91 2.13
N GLY A 246 10.19 -5.85 1.67
CA GLY A 246 10.74 -4.51 1.64
C GLY A 246 11.18 -4.02 3.02
N ARG A 247 10.30 -4.17 4.01
CA ARG A 247 10.63 -3.87 5.41
C ARG A 247 11.81 -4.72 5.92
N TYR A 248 11.84 -6.02 5.60
CA TYR A 248 12.97 -6.90 5.92
C TYR A 248 14.27 -6.39 5.29
N ILE A 249 14.28 -6.06 4.00
CA ILE A 249 15.45 -5.53 3.28
C ILE A 249 16.01 -4.29 3.99
N VAL A 250 15.15 -3.35 4.34
CA VAL A 250 15.57 -2.09 4.98
C VAL A 250 16.16 -2.36 6.36
N HIS A 251 15.54 -3.20 7.17
CA HIS A 251 16.08 -3.59 8.48
C HIS A 251 17.44 -4.29 8.36
N GLN A 252 17.62 -5.18 7.36
CA GLN A 252 18.92 -5.80 7.11
C GLN A 252 19.97 -4.76 6.65
N ALA A 253 19.59 -3.83 5.79
CA ALA A 253 20.48 -2.78 5.32
C ALA A 253 20.94 -1.87 6.49
N ILE A 254 20.03 -1.49 7.39
CA ILE A 254 20.35 -0.75 8.63
C ILE A 254 21.33 -1.56 9.49
N ALA A 255 20.98 -2.81 9.81
CA ALA A 255 21.77 -3.68 10.68
C ALA A 255 23.18 -3.94 10.13
N ASN A 256 23.33 -4.13 8.81
CA ASN A 256 24.60 -4.45 8.17
C ASN A 256 25.49 -3.23 7.88
N SER A 257 24.90 -2.04 7.73
CA SER A 257 25.64 -0.82 7.37
C SER A 257 25.80 0.18 8.50
N GLY A 258 24.95 0.11 9.53
CA GLY A 258 24.86 1.12 10.60
C GLY A 258 24.27 2.45 10.14
N LYS A 259 23.72 2.53 8.91
CA LYS A 259 23.09 3.74 8.37
C LYS A 259 21.70 3.92 8.95
N SER A 260 21.33 5.19 9.16
CA SER A 260 19.95 5.58 9.50
C SER A 260 19.01 5.40 8.32
N ILE A 261 17.70 5.41 8.57
CA ILE A 261 16.69 5.41 7.53
C ILE A 261 16.81 6.62 6.59
N LEU A 262 17.18 7.79 7.10
CA LEU A 262 17.41 9.00 6.29
C LEU A 262 18.58 8.82 5.33
N GLU A 263 19.70 8.24 5.78
CA GLU A 263 20.84 7.96 4.90
C GLU A 263 20.48 6.94 3.83
N LEU A 264 19.72 5.89 4.19
CA LEU A 264 19.25 4.89 3.22
C LEU A 264 18.27 5.51 2.22
N SER A 265 17.45 6.46 2.64
CA SER A 265 16.49 7.18 1.77
C SER A 265 17.18 7.93 0.63
N GLY A 266 18.46 8.27 0.75
CA GLY A 266 19.26 8.88 -0.31
C GLY A 266 19.85 7.88 -1.32
N LEU A 267 19.84 6.57 -1.05
CA LEU A 267 20.53 5.56 -1.86
C LEU A 267 19.62 4.98 -2.95
N ALA A 268 20.24 4.49 -4.04
CA ALA A 268 19.54 3.76 -5.08
C ALA A 268 19.06 2.37 -4.56
N PRO A 269 17.93 1.83 -5.05
CA PRO A 269 17.41 0.53 -4.60
C PRO A 269 18.43 -0.61 -4.67
N ASN A 270 19.19 -0.70 -5.75
CA ASN A 270 20.24 -1.72 -5.91
C ASN A 270 21.37 -1.61 -4.88
N GLU A 271 21.63 -0.41 -4.37
CA GLU A 271 22.63 -0.22 -3.32
C GLU A 271 22.10 -0.72 -1.97
N ILE A 272 20.83 -0.46 -1.67
CA ILE A 272 20.15 -0.94 -0.47
C ILE A 272 20.08 -2.48 -0.49
N LEU A 273 19.73 -3.09 -1.61
CA LEU A 273 19.75 -4.56 -1.77
C LEU A 273 21.13 -5.13 -1.44
N ARG A 274 22.22 -4.54 -1.97
CA ARG A 274 23.61 -4.96 -1.65
C ARG A 274 23.94 -4.80 -0.17
N LEU A 275 23.43 -3.78 0.50
CA LEU A 275 23.63 -3.60 1.94
C LEU A 275 22.88 -4.68 2.72
N ALA A 276 21.67 -5.02 2.31
CA ALA A 276 20.87 -6.07 2.95
C ALA A 276 21.53 -7.47 2.85
N GLU A 277 22.20 -7.77 1.73
CA GLU A 277 22.85 -9.06 1.49
C GLU A 277 24.19 -9.24 2.21
N LYS A 278 24.94 -8.16 2.51
CA LYS A 278 26.29 -8.24 3.11
C LYS A 278 26.36 -8.97 4.45
N GLY A 279 25.25 -9.10 5.16
CA GLY A 279 25.17 -9.84 6.44
C GLY A 279 25.07 -11.36 6.28
N SER A 280 24.59 -11.85 5.14
CA SER A 280 24.36 -13.28 4.90
C SER A 280 25.65 -14.10 4.71
N GLY A 281 26.77 -13.42 4.46
CA GLY A 281 28.09 -14.07 4.22
C GLY A 281 28.90 -14.40 5.48
N LYS A 282 28.41 -14.14 6.68
CA LYS A 282 29.18 -14.35 7.94
C LYS A 282 28.85 -15.62 8.72
N MET A 283 28.02 -16.51 8.19
CA MET A 283 27.74 -17.79 8.84
C MET A 283 28.19 -19.00 8.00
N VAL A 284 29.46 -19.01 7.55
CA VAL A 284 30.17 -20.25 7.21
C VAL A 284 31.61 -20.06 7.68
N GLY A 285 31.85 -20.49 8.91
CA GLY A 285 33.17 -20.56 9.53
C GLY A 285 33.08 -21.44 10.75
#